data_27af191d5acd3ba28087f60b74fcec57
#
_entry.id   27af191d5acd3ba28087f60b74fcec57
#
_cell.length_a   1.000
_cell.length_b   1.000
_cell.length_c   1.000
_cell.angle_alpha   90.00
_cell.angle_beta   90.00
_cell.angle_gamma   90.00
#
_symmetry.space_group_name_H-M   'P 1'
#
loop_
_entity.id
_entity.type
_entity.pdbx_description
1 polymer ?
#
loop_
_entity_poly.entity_id
_entity_poly.type
_entity_poly.pdbx_seq_one_letter_code
_entity_poly.pdbx_strand_id
1 'polypeptide(L)'
;MAEITVLKIAPGKHPAKTKLKSTIEAFNRAVSVGAVEIGKACTKKMEKDIYILYNYYGCLDELPGNRQVNGEIITGTFFVLGATQGYRPRSLTPHEIERYSSLFWDPEVYSDTDIIKNSMDVLYDSLVELEKL
;
A
#
# COMPACT_ATOMS: atom_id res chain seq x y z
N MET A 1 8.07 17.63 14.15
CA MET A 1 7.31 16.50 13.67
C MET A 1 8.26 15.36 13.35
N ALA A 2 7.98 14.21 13.88
CA ALA A 2 8.83 13.05 13.66
C ALA A 2 8.68 12.52 12.24
N GLU A 3 9.80 12.25 11.60
CA GLU A 3 9.83 11.50 10.35
C GLU A 3 10.04 10.03 10.67
N ILE A 4 9.42 9.17 9.89
CA ILE A 4 9.61 7.73 10.00
C ILE A 4 10.27 7.21 8.73
N THR A 5 11.08 6.17 8.88
CA THR A 5 11.70 5.47 7.76
C THR A 5 10.74 4.40 7.27
N VAL A 6 10.41 4.46 5.99
CA VAL A 6 9.46 3.56 5.35
C VAL A 6 10.06 3.01 4.06
N LEU A 7 9.40 2.03 3.48
CA LEU A 7 9.78 1.48 2.19
C LEU A 7 8.78 1.94 1.14
N LYS A 8 9.26 2.63 0.11
CA LYS A 8 8.43 3.11 -1.00
C LYS A 8 8.40 2.07 -2.10
N ILE A 9 7.19 1.69 -2.51
CA ILE A 9 6.97 0.75 -3.60
C ILE A 9 6.22 1.50 -4.71
N ALA A 10 6.93 1.85 -5.78
CA ALA A 10 6.33 2.53 -6.94
C ALA A 10 6.12 1.53 -8.08
N PRO A 11 5.06 1.71 -8.91
CA PRO A 11 4.83 0.83 -10.05
C PRO A 11 6.04 0.80 -10.97
N GLY A 12 6.44 -0.40 -11.40
CA GLY A 12 7.55 -0.57 -12.33
C GLY A 12 8.94 -0.37 -11.77
N LYS A 13 9.07 -0.15 -10.47
CA LYS A 13 10.37 0.15 -9.84
C LYS A 13 10.65 -0.80 -8.67
N HIS A 14 11.93 -0.94 -8.35
CA HIS A 14 12.35 -1.65 -7.15
C HIS A 14 12.02 -0.84 -5.89
N PRO A 15 11.81 -1.50 -4.75
CA PRO A 15 11.58 -0.80 -3.48
C PRO A 15 12.71 0.16 -3.14
N ALA A 16 12.36 1.28 -2.51
CA ALA A 16 13.33 2.30 -2.09
C ALA A 16 13.03 2.76 -0.66
N LYS A 17 14.06 2.82 0.15
CA LYS A 17 13.96 3.37 1.49
C LYS A 17 13.74 4.88 1.40
N THR A 18 12.78 5.41 2.14
CA THR A 18 12.50 6.84 2.18
C THR A 18 12.01 7.25 3.56
N LYS A 19 11.84 8.53 3.76
CA LYS A 19 11.29 9.08 5.00
C LYS A 19 9.99 9.81 4.73
N LEU A 20 9.03 9.65 5.64
CA LEU A 20 7.77 10.37 5.61
C LEU A 20 7.53 11.04 6.94
N LYS A 21 6.95 12.23 6.91
CA LYS A 21 6.42 12.83 8.13
C LYS A 21 5.21 12.04 8.58
N SER A 22 5.11 11.78 9.88
CA SER A 22 4.01 11.00 10.45
C SER A 22 2.77 11.87 10.66
N THR A 23 2.21 12.37 9.56
CA THR A 23 0.99 13.17 9.56
C THR A 23 0.03 12.67 8.47
N ILE A 24 -1.26 12.88 8.68
CA ILE A 24 -2.28 12.49 7.70
C ILE A 24 -2.05 13.21 6.37
N GLU A 25 -1.69 14.50 6.42
CA GLU A 25 -1.44 15.30 5.21
C GLU A 25 -0.27 14.75 4.40
N ALA A 26 0.83 14.41 5.06
CA ALA A 26 2.00 13.84 4.39
C ALA A 26 1.67 12.48 3.80
N PHE A 27 0.91 11.64 4.50
CA PHE A 27 0.50 10.34 4.00
C PHE A 27 -0.40 10.46 2.77
N ASN A 28 -1.39 11.37 2.81
CA ASN A 28 -2.28 11.59 1.67
C ASN A 28 -1.50 12.04 0.43
N ARG A 29 -0.54 12.92 0.58
CA ARG A 29 0.31 13.37 -0.54
C ARG A 29 1.20 12.25 -1.07
N ALA A 30 1.80 11.49 -0.17
CA ALA A 30 2.72 10.43 -0.55
C ALA A 30 2.06 9.37 -1.43
N VAL A 31 0.82 9.00 -1.14
CA VAL A 31 0.09 7.98 -1.91
C VAL A 31 -0.60 8.54 -3.14
N SER A 32 -0.55 9.85 -3.38
CA SER A 32 -1.25 10.51 -4.48
C SER A 32 -0.39 10.75 -5.71
N VAL A 33 0.82 10.19 -5.76
CA VAL A 33 1.72 10.32 -6.91
C VAL A 33 1.03 9.75 -8.15
N GLY A 34 0.95 10.55 -9.21
CA GLY A 34 0.31 10.18 -10.46
C GLY A 34 -1.20 10.43 -10.49
N ALA A 35 -1.82 10.79 -9.37
CA ALA A 35 -3.24 11.13 -9.32
C ALA A 35 -3.45 12.61 -9.67
N VAL A 36 -4.61 12.93 -10.23
CA VAL A 36 -4.98 14.33 -10.57
C VAL A 36 -5.26 15.12 -9.30
N GLU A 37 -5.88 14.48 -8.32
CA GLU A 37 -6.24 15.10 -7.05
C GLU A 37 -5.55 14.37 -5.89
N ILE A 38 -5.42 15.06 -4.75
CA ILE A 38 -4.89 14.43 -3.55
C ILE A 38 -5.89 13.39 -3.07
N GLY A 39 -5.46 12.14 -3.01
CA GLY A 39 -6.27 11.04 -2.55
C GLY A 39 -6.29 10.91 -1.03
N LYS A 40 -6.88 9.84 -0.58
CA LYS A 40 -6.99 9.50 0.83
C LYS A 40 -6.08 8.31 1.13
N ALA A 41 -5.13 8.51 2.04
CA ALA A 41 -4.29 7.41 2.50
C ALA A 41 -5.12 6.45 3.37
N CYS A 42 -4.95 5.17 3.10
CA CYS A 42 -5.61 4.12 3.85
C CYS A 42 -4.56 3.09 4.23
N THR A 43 -4.77 2.38 5.33
CA THR A 43 -3.83 1.35 5.78
C THR A 43 -4.47 -0.02 5.70
N LYS A 44 -3.64 -1.01 5.41
CA LYS A 44 -4.04 -2.41 5.43
C LYS A 44 -2.97 -3.20 6.16
N LYS A 45 -3.38 -4.02 7.11
CA LYS A 45 -2.44 -4.85 7.86
C LYS A 45 -1.88 -5.92 6.94
N MET A 46 -0.55 -6.02 6.91
CA MET A 46 0.15 -7.01 6.14
C MET A 46 0.53 -8.21 7.00
N GLU A 47 1.10 -7.94 8.15
CA GLU A 47 1.39 -8.90 9.20
C GLU A 47 1.52 -8.15 10.52
N LYS A 48 1.81 -8.84 11.63
CA LYS A 48 1.89 -8.19 12.94
C LYS A 48 2.86 -7.01 12.91
N ASP A 49 2.39 -5.85 13.34
CA ASP A 49 3.13 -4.59 13.46
C ASP A 49 3.62 -4.03 12.12
N ILE A 50 3.16 -4.58 10.99
CA ILE A 50 3.51 -4.11 9.65
C ILE A 50 2.25 -3.83 8.85
N TYR A 51 2.20 -2.63 8.27
CA TYR A 51 1.07 -2.16 7.48
C TYR A 51 1.55 -1.63 6.13
N ILE A 52 0.67 -1.66 5.14
CA ILE A 52 0.87 -0.87 3.92
C ILE A 52 0.01 0.38 3.99
N LEU A 53 0.53 1.44 3.41
CA LEU A 53 -0.14 2.73 3.26
C LEU A 53 -0.36 2.95 1.78
N TYR A 54 -1.61 3.10 1.34
CA TYR A 54 -1.95 3.18 -0.07
C TYR A 54 -3.09 4.17 -0.31
N ASN A 55 -3.32 4.52 -1.58
CA ASN A 55 -4.39 5.45 -1.95
C ASN A 55 -5.73 4.72 -2.04
N TYR A 56 -6.67 5.09 -1.19
CA TYR A 56 -8.02 4.53 -1.16
C TYR A 56 -8.73 4.62 -2.51
N TYR A 57 -8.47 5.67 -3.28
CA TYR A 57 -9.09 5.93 -4.58
C TYR A 57 -8.22 5.50 -5.76
N GLY A 58 -7.13 4.77 -5.54
CA GLY A 58 -6.18 4.43 -6.61
C GLY A 58 -6.81 3.76 -7.82
N CYS A 59 -7.73 2.82 -7.60
CA CYS A 59 -8.43 2.14 -8.69
C CYS A 59 -9.34 3.09 -9.46
N LEU A 60 -10.07 3.97 -8.75
CA LEU A 60 -10.97 4.95 -9.38
C LEU A 60 -10.20 6.02 -10.14
N ASP A 61 -9.00 6.37 -9.68
CA ASP A 61 -8.15 7.35 -10.33
C ASP A 61 -7.33 6.74 -11.48
N GLU A 62 -7.59 5.48 -11.82
CA GLU A 62 -6.90 4.77 -12.91
C GLU A 62 -5.39 4.72 -12.74
N LEU A 63 -4.91 4.68 -11.51
CA LEU A 63 -3.49 4.52 -11.26
C LEU A 63 -3.02 3.12 -11.67
N PRO A 64 -1.78 2.99 -12.16
CA PRO A 64 -1.30 1.69 -12.62
C PRO A 64 -1.23 0.67 -11.49
N GLY A 65 -1.51 -0.58 -11.80
CA GLY A 65 -1.32 -1.68 -10.88
C GLY A 65 0.14 -1.80 -10.47
N ASN A 66 0.40 -2.12 -9.20
CA ASN A 66 1.74 -2.12 -8.64
C ASN A 66 2.16 -3.53 -8.23
N ARG A 67 1.72 -3.96 -7.08
CA ARG A 67 2.01 -5.29 -6.53
C ARG A 67 0.74 -5.90 -5.98
N GLN A 68 0.68 -7.22 -5.96
CA GLN A 68 -0.39 -7.92 -5.25
C GLN A 68 0.01 -8.12 -3.80
N VAL A 69 -0.85 -7.72 -2.88
CA VAL A 69 -0.64 -7.85 -1.45
C VAL A 69 -1.83 -8.60 -0.86
N ASN A 70 -1.59 -9.77 -0.28
CA ASN A 70 -2.64 -10.63 0.28
C ASN A 70 -3.81 -10.85 -0.68
N GLY A 71 -3.51 -11.08 -1.97
CA GLY A 71 -4.52 -11.36 -2.98
C GLY A 71 -5.17 -10.13 -3.61
N GLU A 72 -4.80 -8.93 -3.19
CA GLU A 72 -5.35 -7.67 -3.72
C GLU A 72 -4.29 -6.91 -4.50
N ILE A 73 -4.61 -6.51 -5.73
CA ILE A 73 -3.73 -5.68 -6.55
C ILE A 73 -3.82 -4.24 -6.04
N ILE A 74 -2.71 -3.73 -5.52
CA ILE A 74 -2.64 -2.35 -5.07
C ILE A 74 -2.30 -1.47 -6.27
N THR A 75 -3.05 -0.41 -6.49
CA THR A 75 -2.84 0.53 -7.59
C THR A 75 -2.13 1.78 -7.08
N GLY A 76 -1.19 2.28 -7.88
CA GLY A 76 -0.39 3.44 -7.52
C GLY A 76 0.73 3.11 -6.54
N THR A 77 1.46 4.14 -6.15
CA THR A 77 2.55 4.01 -5.17
C THR A 77 2.00 3.69 -3.79
N PHE A 78 2.60 2.72 -3.12
CA PHE A 78 2.27 2.44 -1.72
C PHE A 78 3.55 2.35 -0.89
N PHE A 79 3.39 2.32 0.42
CA PHE A 79 4.50 2.30 1.36
C PHE A 79 4.31 1.18 2.37
N VAL A 80 5.42 0.59 2.79
CA VAL A 80 5.44 -0.34 3.92
C VAL A 80 5.95 0.41 5.12
N LEU A 81 5.21 0.35 6.22
CA LEU A 81 5.59 1.01 7.47
C LEU A 81 5.27 0.11 8.66
N GLY A 82 5.92 0.42 9.77
CA GLY A 82 5.62 -0.25 11.02
C GLY A 82 4.56 0.48 11.82
N ALA A 83 3.96 -0.21 12.76
CA ALA A 83 3.07 0.39 13.74
C ALA A 83 3.32 -0.21 15.11
N THR A 84 3.22 0.62 16.15
CA THR A 84 3.31 0.17 17.53
C THR A 84 1.96 -0.30 18.02
N GLN A 85 1.92 -0.88 19.21
CA GLN A 85 0.66 -1.09 19.92
C GLN A 85 -0.05 0.25 20.06
N GLY A 86 -1.36 0.29 19.74
CA GLY A 86 -2.12 1.53 19.68
C GLY A 86 -2.09 2.18 18.30
N TYR A 87 -1.57 1.48 17.30
CA TYR A 87 -1.60 1.89 15.88
C TYR A 87 -0.85 3.19 15.57
N ARG A 88 0.23 3.46 16.30
CA ARG A 88 1.09 4.63 16.00
C ARG A 88 2.13 4.23 14.97
N PRO A 89 2.26 5.00 13.86
CA PRO A 89 3.30 4.74 12.86
C PRO A 89 4.69 4.78 13.48
N ARG A 90 5.53 3.84 13.08
CA ARG A 90 6.94 3.80 13.48
C ARG A 90 7.82 3.49 12.29
N SER A 91 9.08 3.82 12.41
CA SER A 91 10.07 3.46 11.39
C SER A 91 10.21 1.94 11.27
N LEU A 92 10.45 1.47 10.06
CA LEU A 92 10.89 0.11 9.83
C LEU A 92 12.32 -0.05 10.36
N THR A 93 12.62 -1.21 10.92
CA THR A 93 13.98 -1.57 11.27
C THR A 93 14.77 -1.93 10.01
N PRO A 94 16.13 -1.89 10.05
CA PRO A 94 16.92 -2.31 8.89
C PRO A 94 16.59 -3.74 8.42
N HIS A 95 16.32 -4.66 9.35
CA HIS A 95 15.94 -6.03 9.03
C HIS A 95 14.60 -6.09 8.30
N GLU A 96 13.62 -5.29 8.73
CA GLU A 96 12.32 -5.21 8.08
C GLU A 96 12.44 -4.62 6.67
N ILE A 97 13.26 -3.57 6.51
CA ILE A 97 13.53 -2.98 5.20
C ILE A 97 14.09 -4.02 4.23
N GLU A 98 15.07 -4.79 4.67
CA GLU A 98 15.68 -5.84 3.86
C GLU A 98 14.64 -6.91 3.47
N ARG A 99 13.85 -7.36 4.44
CA ARG A 99 12.83 -8.39 4.24
C ARG A 99 11.79 -7.97 3.22
N TYR A 100 11.21 -6.78 3.37
CA TYR A 100 10.16 -6.31 2.48
C TYR A 100 10.69 -5.81 1.14
N SER A 101 11.93 -5.32 1.10
CA SER A 101 12.60 -5.03 -0.18
C SER A 101 12.74 -6.30 -1.01
N SER A 102 13.10 -7.42 -0.39
CA SER A 102 13.21 -8.70 -1.08
C SER A 102 11.84 -9.20 -1.54
N LEU A 103 10.83 -9.08 -0.68
CA LEU A 103 9.47 -9.52 -0.98
C LEU A 103 8.88 -8.81 -2.20
N PHE A 104 9.08 -7.50 -2.30
CA PHE A 104 8.54 -6.65 -3.36
C PHE A 104 9.55 -6.28 -4.43
N TRP A 105 10.68 -6.97 -4.50
CA TRP A 105 11.78 -6.59 -5.39
C TRP A 105 11.39 -6.49 -6.85
N ASP A 106 10.67 -7.50 -7.35
CA ASP A 106 10.31 -7.56 -8.77
C ASP A 106 9.03 -6.79 -9.04
N PRO A 107 9.07 -5.80 -9.96
CA PRO A 107 7.84 -5.15 -10.42
C PRO A 107 6.89 -6.17 -11.04
N GLU A 108 5.59 -5.98 -10.79
CA GLU A 108 4.52 -6.77 -11.37
C GLU A 108 3.78 -5.92 -12.39
N VAL A 109 3.26 -6.55 -13.43
CA VAL A 109 2.54 -5.86 -14.50
C VAL A 109 1.10 -6.35 -14.52
N TYR A 110 0.16 -5.43 -14.47
CA TYR A 110 -1.27 -5.74 -14.47
C TYR A 110 -1.98 -4.90 -15.53
N SER A 111 -2.87 -5.54 -16.29
CA SER A 111 -3.75 -4.83 -17.21
C SER A 111 -4.95 -4.24 -16.44
N ASP A 112 -5.67 -3.33 -17.08
CA ASP A 112 -6.91 -2.79 -16.50
C ASP A 112 -7.92 -3.90 -16.25
N THR A 113 -7.98 -4.90 -17.13
CA THR A 113 -8.85 -6.08 -16.96
C THR A 113 -8.48 -6.87 -15.71
N ASP A 114 -7.19 -7.07 -15.47
CA ASP A 114 -6.69 -7.76 -14.26
C ASP A 114 -7.14 -7.02 -13.00
N ILE A 115 -7.02 -5.71 -13.00
CA ILE A 115 -7.38 -4.87 -11.85
C ILE A 115 -8.88 -4.94 -11.58
N ILE A 116 -9.70 -4.82 -12.60
CA ILE A 116 -11.16 -4.90 -12.48
C ILE A 116 -11.57 -6.27 -11.96
N LYS A 117 -11.05 -7.33 -12.55
CA LYS A 117 -11.35 -8.70 -12.13
C LYS A 117 -10.98 -8.93 -10.67
N ASN A 118 -9.79 -8.48 -10.27
CA ASN A 118 -9.33 -8.61 -8.90
C ASN A 118 -10.25 -7.86 -7.93
N SER A 119 -10.67 -6.65 -8.28
CA SER A 119 -11.59 -5.86 -7.47
C SER A 119 -12.94 -6.58 -7.27
N MET A 120 -13.44 -7.23 -8.31
CA MET A 120 -14.69 -8.01 -8.23
C MET A 120 -14.51 -9.26 -7.38
N ASP A 121 -13.38 -9.96 -7.49
CA ASP A 121 -13.08 -11.14 -6.68
C ASP A 121 -13.00 -10.78 -5.20
N VAL A 122 -12.35 -9.67 -4.87
CA VAL A 122 -12.24 -9.17 -3.49
C VAL A 122 -13.65 -8.83 -2.95
N LEU A 123 -14.47 -8.16 -3.75
CA LEU A 123 -15.85 -7.84 -3.36
C LEU A 123 -16.68 -9.10 -3.13
N TYR A 124 -16.58 -10.07 -4.03
CA TYR A 124 -17.30 -11.34 -3.90
C TYR A 124 -16.92 -12.06 -2.61
N ASP A 125 -15.63 -12.15 -2.31
CA ASP A 125 -15.16 -12.79 -1.08
C ASP A 125 -15.69 -12.07 0.17
N SER A 126 -15.77 -10.75 0.13
CA SER A 126 -16.34 -9.95 1.22
C SER A 126 -17.84 -10.25 1.42
N LEU A 127 -18.59 -10.39 0.32
CA LEU A 127 -20.02 -10.73 0.38
C LEU A 127 -20.23 -12.15 0.95
N VAL A 128 -19.37 -13.09 0.56
CA VAL A 128 -19.45 -14.46 1.08
C VAL A 128 -19.18 -14.47 2.59
N GLU A 129 -18.23 -13.68 3.07
CA GLU A 129 -17.97 -13.57 4.51
C GLU A 129 -19.19 -13.00 5.25
N LEU A 130 -19.86 -12.01 4.68
CA LEU A 130 -21.07 -11.44 5.28
C LEU A 130 -22.19 -12.47 5.40
N GLU A 131 -22.35 -13.37 4.44
CA GLU A 131 -23.35 -14.41 4.46
C GLU A 131 -23.12 -15.46 5.55
N LYS A 132 -21.88 -15.60 6.01
CA LYS A 132 -21.53 -16.53 7.08
C LYS A 132 -21.82 -16.00 8.48
N LEU A 133 -22.14 -14.74 8.59
CA LEU A 133 -22.48 -14.12 9.86
C LEU A 133 -23.97 -14.39 10.19
#